data_5294849b9f2019d9ae10319055c18739
#
_entry.id   5294849b9f2019d9ae10319055c18739
#
_cell.length_a   1.000
_cell.length_b   1.000
_cell.length_c   1.000
_cell.angle_alpha   90.00
_cell.angle_beta   90.00
_cell.angle_gamma   90.00
#
_symmetry.space_group_name_H-M   'P 1'
#
loop_
_entity.id
_entity.type
_entity.pdbx_description
1 polymer ?
#
loop_
_entity_poly.entity_id
_entity_poly.type
_entity_poly.pdbx_seq_one_letter_code
_entity_poly.pdbx_strand_id
1 'polypeptide(L)'
;MSVAVVFPLTRVRPALEVVAGVPEVDVVIPVYNEERDLAQNVRRLHAYLKDEFPFAARITIADNASTDGTWSVAMRLAAELPNVRPLHLNEKGRGRALAAAWLTSDARVVAYMDVDLSTKLSALLPLVAPVLSGHSEISIGSRLARGNY
;
A
#
# COMPACT_ATOMS: atom_id res chain seq x y z
N MET A 1 10.96 -10.52 -3.57
CA MET A 1 11.78 -9.50 -2.90
C MET A 1 10.87 -8.34 -2.54
N SER A 2 10.55 -8.21 -1.28
CA SER A 2 9.65 -7.16 -0.81
C SER A 2 10.43 -5.87 -0.65
N VAL A 3 10.24 -4.92 -1.52
CA VAL A 3 10.78 -3.57 -1.39
C VAL A 3 9.59 -2.64 -1.17
N ALA A 4 9.50 -2.02 -0.01
CA ALA A 4 8.58 -0.91 0.17
C ALA A 4 9.24 0.33 -0.44
N VAL A 5 8.61 0.89 -1.46
CA VAL A 5 8.97 2.19 -2.03
C VAL A 5 7.91 3.18 -1.61
N VAL A 6 8.34 4.28 -1.03
CA VAL A 6 7.46 5.33 -0.53
C VAL A 6 7.84 6.64 -1.21
N PHE A 7 6.87 7.35 -1.75
CA PHE A 7 7.09 8.67 -2.36
C PHE A 7 5.88 9.59 -2.18
N PRO A 8 6.09 10.91 -2.17
CA PRO A 8 5.00 11.87 -2.11
C PRO A 8 4.26 11.89 -3.43
N LEU A 9 2.94 12.01 -3.37
CA LEU A 9 2.17 12.39 -4.54
C LEU A 9 2.29 13.90 -4.74
N THR A 10 2.77 14.32 -5.89
CA THR A 10 3.06 15.71 -6.25
C THR A 10 1.81 16.57 -6.48
N ARG A 11 0.76 16.38 -5.74
CA ARG A 11 -0.22 17.44 -5.55
C ARG A 11 0.14 18.16 -4.27
N VAL A 12 0.77 19.33 -4.44
CA VAL A 12 1.11 20.25 -3.37
C VAL A 12 -0.16 20.54 -2.56
N ARG A 13 -0.41 19.73 -1.53
CA ARG A 13 -1.26 20.14 -0.41
C ARG A 13 -0.33 20.68 0.66
N PRO A 14 -0.61 21.87 1.21
CA PRO A 14 0.16 22.37 2.33
C PRO A 14 0.19 21.31 3.46
N ALA A 15 1.32 21.19 4.11
CA ALA A 15 1.65 20.13 5.09
C ALA A 15 0.72 20.06 6.32
N LEU A 16 -0.35 20.85 6.41
CA LEU A 16 -1.16 21.06 7.60
C LEU A 16 -2.66 20.76 7.45
N GLU A 17 -3.16 20.40 6.25
CA GLU A 17 -4.57 20.06 6.11
C GLU A 17 -4.75 18.54 6.10
N VAL A 18 -5.06 17.98 7.27
CA VAL A 18 -5.70 16.68 7.37
C VAL A 18 -7.14 16.85 6.88
N VAL A 19 -7.40 16.48 5.63
CA VAL A 19 -8.76 16.49 5.09
C VAL A 19 -9.48 15.27 5.63
N ALA A 20 -10.57 15.47 6.35
CA ALA A 20 -11.38 14.38 6.89
C ALA A 20 -11.80 13.41 5.77
N GLY A 21 -11.54 12.10 5.96
CA GLY A 21 -11.87 11.05 5.01
C GLY A 21 -10.83 10.77 3.91
N VAL A 22 -9.76 11.58 3.82
CA VAL A 22 -8.63 11.33 2.91
C VAL A 22 -7.50 10.68 3.69
N PRO A 23 -6.97 9.51 3.27
CA PRO A 23 -5.86 8.88 3.95
C PRO A 23 -4.57 9.69 3.79
N GLU A 24 -3.71 9.67 4.79
CA GLU A 24 -2.36 10.22 4.68
C GLU A 24 -1.45 9.30 3.87
N VAL A 25 -1.66 7.99 4.01
CA VAL A 25 -0.85 6.96 3.36
C VAL A 25 -1.75 5.98 2.62
N ASP A 26 -1.41 5.70 1.37
CA ASP A 26 -2.02 4.64 0.57
C ASP A 26 -1.00 3.51 0.38
N VAL A 27 -1.26 2.37 1.00
CA VAL A 27 -0.42 1.19 0.87
C VAL A 27 -0.93 0.36 -0.29
N VAL A 28 -0.20 0.38 -1.39
CA VAL A 28 -0.55 -0.34 -2.62
C VAL A 28 0.05 -1.73 -2.61
N ILE A 29 -0.78 -2.73 -2.78
CA ILE A 29 -0.40 -4.14 -2.89
C ILE A 29 -0.75 -4.63 -4.29
N PRO A 30 0.23 -4.76 -5.19
CA PRO A 30 0.00 -5.37 -6.49
C PRO A 30 -0.15 -6.88 -6.31
N VAL A 31 -1.17 -7.46 -6.94
CA VAL A 31 -1.46 -8.90 -6.85
C VAL A 31 -1.68 -9.50 -8.24
N TYR A 32 -1.26 -10.76 -8.38
CA TYR A 32 -1.51 -11.58 -9.55
C TYR A 32 -1.60 -13.04 -9.13
N ASN A 33 -2.81 -13.64 -9.30
CA ASN A 33 -3.07 -15.04 -8.94
C ASN A 33 -2.66 -15.38 -7.49
N GLU A 34 -3.18 -14.58 -6.54
CA GLU A 34 -2.90 -14.68 -5.10
C GLU A 34 -4.15 -15.06 -4.29
N GLU A 35 -5.11 -15.76 -4.90
CA GLU A 35 -6.41 -16.06 -4.27
C GLU A 35 -6.31 -16.76 -2.92
N ARG A 36 -5.24 -17.55 -2.69
CA ARG A 36 -5.06 -18.34 -1.46
C ARG A 36 -4.61 -17.50 -0.28
N ASP A 37 -3.67 -16.60 -0.50
CA ASP A 37 -2.96 -15.91 0.58
C ASP A 37 -3.41 -14.45 0.77
N LEU A 38 -4.08 -13.88 -0.23
CA LEU A 38 -4.47 -12.48 -0.25
C LEU A 38 -5.30 -12.08 0.99
N ALA A 39 -6.32 -12.85 1.31
CA ALA A 39 -7.24 -12.48 2.40
C ALA A 39 -6.54 -12.45 3.76
N GLN A 40 -5.73 -13.45 4.07
CA GLN A 40 -4.98 -13.53 5.33
C GLN A 40 -4.00 -12.37 5.45
N ASN A 41 -3.25 -12.09 4.39
CA ASN A 41 -2.22 -11.07 4.41
C ASN A 41 -2.80 -9.65 4.46
N VAL A 42 -3.88 -9.38 3.74
CA VAL A 42 -4.56 -8.07 3.81
C VAL A 42 -5.18 -7.84 5.19
N ARG A 43 -5.79 -8.84 5.81
CA ARG A 43 -6.33 -8.71 7.17
C ARG A 43 -5.22 -8.44 8.19
N ARG A 44 -4.07 -9.10 8.04
CA ARG A 44 -2.90 -8.86 8.89
C ARG A 44 -2.38 -7.44 8.75
N LEU A 45 -2.21 -6.95 7.52
CA LEU A 45 -1.81 -5.57 7.26
C LEU A 45 -2.84 -4.58 7.79
N HIS A 46 -4.11 -4.81 7.55
CA HIS A 46 -5.20 -3.95 8.02
C HIS A 46 -5.21 -3.81 9.55
N ALA A 47 -5.05 -4.92 10.26
CA ALA A 47 -4.97 -4.90 11.73
C ALA A 47 -3.76 -4.09 12.22
N TYR A 48 -2.60 -4.26 11.60
CA TYR A 48 -1.42 -3.46 11.91
C TYR A 48 -1.65 -1.97 11.68
N LEU A 49 -2.19 -1.59 10.53
CA LEU A 49 -2.45 -0.18 10.20
C LEU A 49 -3.48 0.47 11.13
N LYS A 50 -4.45 -0.30 11.59
CA LYS A 50 -5.48 0.16 12.52
C LYS A 50 -4.95 0.32 13.95
N ASP A 51 -4.19 -0.66 14.44
CA ASP A 51 -3.86 -0.79 15.86
C ASP A 51 -2.49 -0.20 16.22
N GLU A 52 -1.53 -0.19 15.30
CA GLU A 52 -0.13 0.15 15.58
C GLU A 52 0.41 1.30 14.73
N PHE A 53 -0.20 1.59 13.58
CA PHE A 53 0.30 2.62 12.66
C PHE A 53 -0.33 3.98 12.99
N PRO A 54 0.49 5.05 13.20
CA PRO A 54 0.00 6.31 13.74
C PRO A 54 -0.68 7.23 12.73
N PHE A 55 -0.64 6.90 11.42
CA PHE A 55 -1.22 7.71 10.36
C PHE A 55 -2.48 7.07 9.79
N ALA A 56 -3.41 7.91 9.32
CA ALA A 56 -4.57 7.43 8.58
C ALA A 56 -4.13 6.74 7.29
N ALA A 57 -4.43 5.46 7.13
CA ALA A 57 -3.96 4.65 6.04
C ALA A 57 -5.09 3.95 5.30
N ARG A 58 -4.89 3.74 4.00
CA ARG A 58 -5.72 2.92 3.13
C ARG A 58 -4.89 1.82 2.50
N ILE A 59 -5.51 0.68 2.25
CA ILE A 59 -4.94 -0.41 1.46
C ILE A 59 -5.57 -0.38 0.08
N THR A 60 -4.77 -0.27 -0.97
CA THR A 60 -5.23 -0.44 -2.35
C THR A 60 -4.72 -1.79 -2.88
N ILE A 61 -5.64 -2.71 -3.14
CA ILE A 61 -5.33 -4.01 -3.76
C ILE A 61 -5.39 -3.81 -5.27
N ALA A 62 -4.23 -3.78 -5.91
CA ALA A 62 -4.13 -3.58 -7.35
C ALA A 62 -4.02 -4.93 -8.07
N ASP A 63 -5.15 -5.43 -8.54
CA ASP A 63 -5.23 -6.69 -9.26
C ASP A 63 -4.72 -6.53 -10.70
N ASN A 64 -3.66 -7.25 -10.99
CA ASN A 64 -2.89 -7.17 -12.23
C ASN A 64 -3.39 -8.19 -13.27
N ALA A 65 -4.68 -8.12 -13.60
CA ALA A 65 -5.34 -9.01 -14.54
C ALA A 65 -5.25 -10.49 -14.13
N SER A 66 -5.53 -10.81 -12.86
CA SER A 66 -5.56 -12.20 -12.38
C SER A 66 -6.55 -13.06 -13.13
N THR A 67 -6.19 -14.32 -13.32
CA THR A 67 -7.00 -15.33 -14.02
C THR A 67 -7.71 -16.30 -13.07
N ASP A 68 -7.38 -16.24 -11.78
CA ASP A 68 -8.00 -17.03 -10.70
C ASP A 68 -9.05 -16.21 -9.91
N GLY A 69 -9.39 -16.62 -8.69
CA GLY A 69 -10.34 -15.94 -7.82
C GLY A 69 -9.83 -14.70 -7.10
N THR A 70 -8.62 -14.20 -7.41
CA THR A 70 -8.00 -13.05 -6.71
C THR A 70 -8.88 -11.82 -6.71
N TRP A 71 -9.46 -11.45 -7.85
CA TRP A 71 -10.34 -10.28 -7.93
C TRP A 71 -11.57 -10.40 -7.03
N SER A 72 -12.20 -11.58 -7.01
CA SER A 72 -13.35 -11.84 -6.14
C SER A 72 -12.97 -11.71 -4.65
N VAL A 73 -11.78 -12.16 -4.27
CA VAL A 73 -11.25 -12.01 -2.92
C VAL A 73 -11.03 -10.53 -2.59
N ALA A 74 -10.43 -9.75 -3.51
CA ALA A 74 -10.20 -8.32 -3.33
C ALA A 74 -11.52 -7.55 -3.13
N MET A 75 -12.54 -7.85 -3.92
CA MET A 75 -13.89 -7.25 -3.80
C MET A 75 -14.53 -7.57 -2.44
N ARG A 76 -14.41 -8.81 -1.98
CA ARG A 76 -14.91 -9.23 -0.67
C ARG A 76 -14.22 -8.50 0.48
N LEU A 77 -12.90 -8.37 0.42
CA LEU A 77 -12.11 -7.65 1.42
C LEU A 77 -12.49 -6.17 1.49
N ALA A 78 -12.72 -5.54 0.35
CA ALA A 78 -13.16 -4.15 0.28
C ALA A 78 -14.57 -3.95 0.89
N ALA A 79 -15.45 -4.92 0.76
CA ALA A 79 -16.78 -4.89 1.40
C ALA A 79 -16.71 -5.18 2.90
N GLU A 80 -15.75 -6.01 3.35
CA GLU A 80 -15.61 -6.44 4.75
C GLU A 80 -14.83 -5.43 5.60
N LEU A 81 -13.76 -4.85 5.05
CA LEU A 81 -12.82 -4.01 5.79
C LEU A 81 -12.92 -2.54 5.38
N PRO A 82 -13.03 -1.61 6.34
CA PRO A 82 -12.96 -0.19 6.03
C PRO A 82 -11.57 0.18 5.50
N ASN A 83 -11.52 1.20 4.65
CA ASN A 83 -10.26 1.69 4.07
C ASN A 83 -9.49 0.66 3.23
N VAL A 84 -10.18 -0.29 2.64
CA VAL A 84 -9.65 -1.20 1.62
C VAL A 84 -10.30 -0.89 0.28
N ARG A 85 -9.50 -0.60 -0.72
CA ARG A 85 -9.95 -0.27 -2.08
C ARG A 85 -9.45 -1.31 -3.09
N PRO A 86 -10.33 -1.94 -3.87
CA PRO A 86 -9.92 -2.80 -4.97
C PRO A 86 -9.71 -1.96 -6.23
N LEU A 87 -8.69 -2.30 -7.00
CA LEU A 87 -8.40 -1.73 -8.31
C LEU A 87 -8.10 -2.87 -9.29
N HIS A 88 -8.84 -2.96 -10.39
CA HIS A 88 -8.66 -3.99 -11.39
C HIS A 88 -8.04 -3.43 -12.67
N LEU A 89 -7.08 -4.16 -13.23
CA LEU A 89 -6.48 -3.88 -14.53
C LEU A 89 -6.85 -4.98 -15.51
N ASN A 90 -7.20 -4.59 -16.74
CA ASN A 90 -7.56 -5.51 -17.80
C ASN A 90 -6.33 -6.15 -18.47
N GLU A 91 -5.16 -5.55 -18.32
CA GLU A 91 -3.92 -6.02 -18.92
C GLU A 91 -2.85 -6.23 -17.84
N LYS A 92 -2.12 -7.33 -17.97
CA LYS A 92 -1.01 -7.68 -17.07
C LYS A 92 0.13 -6.68 -17.21
N GLY A 93 0.67 -6.24 -16.08
CA GLY A 93 1.84 -5.35 -16.00
C GLY A 93 1.98 -4.78 -14.59
N ARG A 94 2.96 -5.27 -13.81
CA ARG A 94 3.18 -4.82 -12.42
C ARG A 94 3.36 -3.30 -12.34
N GLY A 95 4.16 -2.73 -13.23
CA GLY A 95 4.36 -1.29 -13.30
C GLY A 95 3.10 -0.51 -13.65
N ARG A 96 2.23 -1.06 -14.48
CA ARG A 96 0.92 -0.48 -14.81
C ARG A 96 -0.02 -0.49 -13.61
N ALA A 97 -0.03 -1.56 -12.83
CA ALA A 97 -0.84 -1.67 -11.63
C ALA A 97 -0.45 -0.62 -10.59
N LEU A 98 0.85 -0.45 -10.38
CA LEU A 98 1.38 0.58 -9.49
C LEU A 98 1.07 1.98 -10.00
N ALA A 99 1.32 2.26 -11.28
CA ALA A 99 1.05 3.57 -11.87
C ALA A 99 -0.45 3.93 -11.79
N ALA A 100 -1.34 3.00 -12.09
CA ALA A 100 -2.78 3.22 -12.00
C ALA A 100 -3.22 3.51 -10.56
N ALA A 101 -2.69 2.78 -9.57
CA ALA A 101 -2.97 3.03 -8.17
C ALA A 101 -2.47 4.41 -7.73
N TRP A 102 -1.29 4.81 -8.15
CA TRP A 102 -0.70 6.10 -7.81
C TRP A 102 -1.44 7.28 -8.43
N LEU A 103 -1.79 7.18 -9.72
CA LEU A 103 -2.49 8.24 -10.45
C LEU A 103 -3.91 8.47 -9.92
N THR A 104 -4.53 7.48 -9.32
CA THR A 104 -5.89 7.55 -8.76
C THR A 104 -5.92 7.75 -7.25
N SER A 105 -4.78 7.78 -6.57
CA SER A 105 -4.71 8.01 -5.14
C SER A 105 -4.82 9.48 -4.80
N ASP A 106 -5.57 9.78 -3.75
CA ASP A 106 -5.70 11.10 -3.13
C ASP A 106 -4.87 11.25 -1.85
N ALA A 107 -4.14 10.20 -1.45
CA ALA A 107 -3.27 10.19 -0.29
C ALA A 107 -2.08 11.16 -0.44
N ARG A 108 -1.51 11.58 0.68
CA ARG A 108 -0.29 12.41 0.68
C ARG A 108 0.94 11.63 0.27
N VAL A 109 0.99 10.36 0.66
CA VAL A 109 2.11 9.46 0.41
C VAL A 109 1.57 8.14 -0.10
N VAL A 110 2.23 7.56 -1.08
CA VAL A 110 1.96 6.20 -1.55
C VAL A 110 3.12 5.31 -1.18
N ALA A 111 2.80 4.22 -0.52
CA ALA A 111 3.73 3.14 -0.22
C ALA A 111 3.33 1.91 -1.04
N TYR A 112 4.29 1.11 -1.41
CA TYR A 112 4.07 -0.14 -2.11
C TYR A 112 4.75 -1.28 -1.35
N MET A 113 4.08 -2.41 -1.25
CA MET A 113 4.65 -3.62 -0.68
C MET A 113 4.05 -4.88 -1.34
N ASP A 114 4.82 -5.96 -1.32
CA ASP A 114 4.36 -7.24 -1.85
C ASP A 114 3.34 -7.90 -0.91
N VAL A 115 2.41 -8.65 -1.49
CA VAL A 115 1.31 -9.31 -0.76
C VAL A 115 1.77 -10.35 0.25
N ASP A 116 2.93 -10.95 0.06
CA ASP A 116 3.49 -11.98 0.95
C ASP A 116 3.93 -11.42 2.31
N LEU A 117 3.95 -10.09 2.46
CA LEU A 117 4.39 -9.38 3.67
C LEU A 117 5.73 -9.89 4.20
N SER A 118 6.64 -10.25 3.30
CA SER A 118 7.96 -10.79 3.63
C SER A 118 8.84 -9.81 4.40
N THR A 119 8.48 -8.53 4.41
CA THR A 119 9.06 -7.49 5.27
C THR A 119 8.25 -7.38 6.56
N LYS A 120 8.91 -7.15 7.69
CA LYS A 120 8.21 -6.85 8.95
C LYS A 120 7.34 -5.61 8.77
N LEU A 121 6.08 -5.66 9.18
CA LEU A 121 5.15 -4.54 9.08
C LEU A 121 5.65 -3.31 9.85
N SER A 122 6.36 -3.51 10.97
CA SER A 122 6.99 -2.42 11.74
C SER A 122 8.03 -1.61 10.94
N ALA A 123 8.53 -2.12 9.83
CA ALA A 123 9.43 -1.38 8.95
C ALA A 123 8.72 -0.32 8.09
N LEU A 124 7.40 -0.37 7.99
CA LEU A 124 6.63 0.58 7.19
C LEU A 124 6.73 2.01 7.76
N LEU A 125 6.61 2.16 9.07
CA LEU A 125 6.65 3.49 9.71
C LEU A 125 7.97 4.24 9.47
N PRO A 126 9.16 3.66 9.67
CA PRO A 126 10.43 4.33 9.36
C PRO A 126 10.59 4.73 7.89
N LEU A 127 9.90 4.05 6.96
CA LEU A 127 9.91 4.38 5.54
C LEU A 127 8.97 5.53 5.20
N VAL A 128 7.81 5.57 5.83
CA VAL A 128 6.76 6.56 5.55
C VAL A 128 7.04 7.90 6.23
N ALA A 129 7.49 7.89 7.48
CA ALA A 129 7.64 9.10 8.28
C ALA A 129 8.56 10.16 7.65
N PRO A 130 9.73 9.84 7.08
CA PRO A 130 10.58 10.85 6.42
C PRO A 130 9.92 11.50 5.21
N VAL A 131 9.11 10.75 4.46
CA VAL A 131 8.41 11.26 3.28
C VAL A 131 7.23 12.14 3.69
N LEU A 132 6.45 11.74 4.69
CA LEU A 132 5.35 12.54 5.23
C LEU A 132 5.83 13.86 5.82
N SER A 133 6.98 13.87 6.49
CA SER A 133 7.57 15.07 7.10
C SER A 133 8.29 15.98 6.11
N GLY A 134 8.45 15.54 4.84
CA GLY A 134 9.14 16.31 3.82
C GLY A 134 10.68 16.23 3.87
N HIS A 135 11.25 15.38 4.74
CA HIS A 135 12.71 15.18 4.83
C HIS A 135 13.26 14.33 3.68
N SER A 136 12.40 13.56 3.01
CA SER A 136 12.77 12.73 1.87
C SER A 136 11.69 12.77 0.80
N GLU A 137 12.11 12.76 -0.45
CA GLU A 137 11.20 12.63 -1.61
C GLU A 137 10.91 11.18 -1.94
N ILE A 138 11.81 10.27 -1.54
CA ILE A 138 11.66 8.83 -1.75
C ILE A 138 12.32 8.07 -0.59
N SER A 139 11.71 6.97 -0.18
CA SER A 139 12.27 6.08 0.82
C SER A 139 12.16 4.63 0.34
N ILE A 140 13.24 3.87 0.46
CA ILE A 140 13.31 2.48 -0.02
C ILE A 140 13.78 1.59 1.12
N GLY A 141 13.00 0.57 1.45
CA GLY A 141 13.39 -0.49 2.37
C GLY A 141 14.31 -1.49 1.67
N SER A 142 15.52 -1.67 2.20
CA SER A 142 16.47 -2.66 1.69
C SER A 142 16.67 -3.78 2.69
N ARG A 143 16.60 -5.04 2.23
CA ARG A 143 16.98 -6.23 3.03
C ARG A 143 18.46 -6.31 3.32
N LEU A 144 19.28 -5.58 2.55
CA LEU A 144 20.74 -5.61 2.66
C LEU A 144 21.27 -4.54 3.64
N ALA A 145 20.42 -3.69 4.18
CA ALA A 145 20.84 -2.70 5.17
C ALA A 145 21.26 -3.40 6.47
N ARG A 146 22.46 -3.08 6.96
CA ARG A 146 22.97 -3.58 8.25
C ARG A 146 22.01 -3.17 9.36
N GLY A 147 21.47 -4.15 10.10
CA GLY A 147 20.56 -3.92 11.23
C GLY A 147 19.14 -4.45 11.05
N ASN A 148 18.82 -5.07 9.93
CA ASN A 148 17.54 -5.74 9.69
C ASN A 148 17.59 -7.22 10.13
N TYR A 149 17.94 -7.47 11.39
CA TYR A 149 17.84 -8.80 12.00
C TYR A 149 16.71 -8.85 13.00
#